data_ebd7cf098e3fbf74425ff71ca696774b
#
_entry.id   ebd7cf098e3fbf74425ff71ca696774b
#
_cell.length_a   1.000
_cell.length_b   1.000
_cell.length_c   1.000
_cell.angle_alpha   90.00
_cell.angle_beta   90.00
_cell.angle_gamma   90.00
#
_symmetry.space_group_name_H-M   'P 1'
#
loop_
_entity.id
_entity.type
_entity.pdbx_description
1 polymer ?
#
loop_
_entity_poly.entity_id
_entity_poly.type
_entity_poly.pdbx_seq_one_letter_code
_entity_poly.pdbx_strand_id
1 'polypeptide(L)'
;FRWNKRGKTMNIKKAKDEIKNTVRAYLKKDADREYIIPAIRQRPILLIGPPGVGKTQIMEQIAKECRIGLVSYTITHHTRQSALGLPYIVEKEYGGEKFQVSEYTMSEIIAAVYEVMEDTGICEGILFLDEINCVSETLAPAMLQFLQYKTFGQHKVPEGWIIVTAGNPPEYNHSVREFDIASWDRVKRMDVEPDYSVWKTYAYEQGMHPAILTYLDLKKDAFYSVENTVDGKHFVTARGWEDLSQIMCLSEKKNLPVDLNLISQYVQDEQIARDFAIYYDLFKKYKNDYQVDRILFGIPSEQVRQRAMKASFDERISFLGLLMDGITDTVKETMEMQNALFVFGDCLKKIKADVEKGRDLVSCIEQQKECLMEQEKQKKRAGNLSRAQVWEDDRVLVYLEECRKKAGIRTPDERDFVILRDYFAQLTESFQEQTRKASGCLSNSFYFCEDVFEEGQEILVLVTELTENEYTARFISQYGCREYFKHNKNLMFYERQKNLMDQIQNL
;
A
#
# COMPACT_ATOMS: atom_id res chain seq x y z
N PHE A 1 -16.41 -15.52 28.88
CA PHE A 1 -17.36 -15.40 27.75
C PHE A 1 -16.57 -15.58 26.46
N ARG A 2 -16.70 -16.75 25.77
CA ARG A 2 -16.14 -16.98 24.46
C ARG A 2 -16.94 -16.12 23.48
N TRP A 3 -16.30 -15.18 22.83
CA TRP A 3 -16.81 -14.47 21.65
C TRP A 3 -17.25 -15.51 20.63
N ASN A 4 -18.55 -15.63 20.44
CA ASN A 4 -19.12 -16.60 19.52
C ASN A 4 -18.79 -16.12 18.09
N LYS A 5 -17.90 -16.82 17.38
CA LYS A 5 -17.53 -16.63 15.96
C LYS A 5 -18.77 -16.79 15.06
N ARG A 6 -19.69 -15.84 15.07
CA ARG A 6 -20.92 -15.84 14.24
C ARG A 6 -20.91 -14.78 13.12
N GLY A 7 -19.75 -14.24 12.76
CA GLY A 7 -19.58 -13.50 11.52
C GLY A 7 -18.54 -14.20 10.66
N LYS A 8 -18.68 -14.19 9.33
CA LYS A 8 -17.58 -14.61 8.45
C LYS A 8 -16.47 -13.57 8.62
N THR A 9 -15.42 -13.94 9.35
CA THR A 9 -14.18 -13.16 9.35
C THR A 9 -13.60 -13.11 7.94
N MET A 10 -12.96 -12.00 7.60
CA MET A 10 -12.38 -11.78 6.29
C MET A 10 -10.97 -11.24 6.41
N ASN A 11 -10.15 -11.46 5.42
CA ASN A 11 -8.84 -10.82 5.34
C ASN A 11 -8.97 -9.36 4.90
N ILE A 12 -7.89 -8.59 5.07
CA ILE A 12 -7.87 -7.15 4.79
C ILE A 12 -8.15 -6.82 3.32
N LYS A 13 -7.77 -7.68 2.36
CA LYS A 13 -8.04 -7.50 0.92
C LYS A 13 -9.54 -7.59 0.62
N LYS A 14 -10.21 -8.61 1.16
CA LYS A 14 -11.67 -8.74 1.01
C LYS A 14 -12.41 -7.58 1.67
N ALA A 15 -11.94 -7.10 2.84
CA ALA A 15 -12.49 -5.92 3.49
C ALA A 15 -12.32 -4.67 2.61
N LYS A 16 -11.15 -4.46 2.01
CA LYS A 16 -10.88 -3.38 1.05
C LYS A 16 -11.84 -3.42 -0.14
N ASP A 17 -12.00 -4.58 -0.77
CA ASP A 17 -12.88 -4.75 -1.93
C ASP A 17 -14.35 -4.47 -1.57
N GLU A 18 -14.79 -4.94 -0.41
CA GLU A 18 -16.17 -4.72 0.06
C GLU A 18 -16.42 -3.24 0.41
N ILE A 19 -15.45 -2.53 1.01
CA ILE A 19 -15.55 -1.09 1.25
C ILE A 19 -15.60 -0.35 -0.08
N LYS A 20 -14.73 -0.69 -1.02
CA LYS A 20 -14.69 -0.09 -2.36
C LYS A 20 -16.00 -0.25 -3.11
N ASN A 21 -16.61 -1.44 -3.05
CA ASN A 21 -17.93 -1.69 -3.62
C ASN A 21 -19.02 -0.87 -2.93
N THR A 22 -18.94 -0.72 -1.60
CA THR A 22 -19.89 0.10 -0.83
C THR A 22 -19.74 1.58 -1.18
N VAL A 23 -18.50 2.08 -1.28
CA VAL A 23 -18.20 3.46 -1.71
C VAL A 23 -18.81 3.72 -3.09
N ARG A 24 -18.58 2.84 -4.06
CA ARG A 24 -19.15 2.97 -5.41
C ARG A 24 -20.68 2.97 -5.42
N ALA A 25 -21.29 2.14 -4.57
CA ALA A 25 -22.76 2.10 -4.45
C ALA A 25 -23.32 3.36 -3.81
N TYR A 26 -22.66 3.90 -2.77
CA TYR A 26 -23.11 5.08 -2.05
C TYR A 26 -22.89 6.38 -2.83
N LEU A 27 -21.87 6.44 -3.68
CA LEU A 27 -21.57 7.59 -4.54
C LEU A 27 -22.32 7.54 -5.90
N LYS A 28 -23.10 6.49 -6.15
CA LYS A 28 -23.87 6.40 -7.39
C LYS A 28 -25.00 7.43 -7.40
N LYS A 29 -25.03 8.24 -8.48
CA LYS A 29 -26.03 9.29 -8.72
C LYS A 29 -27.05 8.85 -9.77
N ASP A 30 -28.25 9.41 -9.70
CA ASP A 30 -29.29 9.29 -10.70
C ASP A 30 -29.13 10.30 -11.85
N ALA A 31 -30.15 10.41 -12.70
CA ALA A 31 -30.16 11.32 -13.84
C ALA A 31 -30.15 12.81 -13.41
N ASP A 32 -30.69 13.13 -12.25
CA ASP A 32 -30.79 14.48 -11.69
C ASP A 32 -29.52 14.84 -10.87
N ARG A 33 -28.47 13.98 -10.87
CA ARG A 33 -27.22 14.08 -10.11
C ARG A 33 -27.38 13.97 -8.60
N GLU A 34 -28.49 13.46 -8.10
CA GLU A 34 -28.73 13.17 -6.69
C GLU A 34 -28.23 11.75 -6.35
N TYR A 35 -27.77 11.55 -5.12
CA TYR A 35 -27.32 10.23 -4.66
C TYR A 35 -28.52 9.28 -4.54
N ILE A 36 -28.48 8.14 -5.25
CA ILE A 36 -29.56 7.12 -5.25
C ILE A 36 -29.83 6.64 -3.82
N ILE A 37 -28.79 6.53 -2.98
CA ILE A 37 -28.94 6.23 -1.56
C ILE A 37 -28.65 7.51 -0.77
N PRO A 38 -29.68 8.16 -0.19
CA PRO A 38 -29.49 9.39 0.57
C PRO A 38 -28.51 9.19 1.72
N ALA A 39 -27.73 10.24 2.05
CA ALA A 39 -26.68 10.20 3.06
C ALA A 39 -27.12 9.62 4.40
N ILE A 40 -28.35 9.88 4.83
CA ILE A 40 -28.91 9.37 6.08
C ILE A 40 -29.17 7.85 6.07
N ARG A 41 -29.34 7.24 4.89
CA ARG A 41 -29.52 5.79 4.72
C ARG A 41 -28.21 5.04 4.45
N GLN A 42 -27.13 5.75 4.25
CA GLN A 42 -25.79 5.17 4.07
C GLN A 42 -25.25 4.76 5.45
N ARG A 43 -25.26 3.48 5.75
CA ARG A 43 -24.73 2.96 7.02
C ARG A 43 -23.22 3.20 7.10
N PRO A 44 -22.71 3.77 8.21
CA PRO A 44 -21.27 3.81 8.44
C PRO A 44 -20.68 2.41 8.43
N ILE A 45 -19.47 2.29 7.89
CA ILE A 45 -18.74 1.01 7.89
C ILE A 45 -17.94 0.92 9.18
N LEU A 46 -17.96 -0.23 9.84
CA LEU A 46 -17.17 -0.49 11.03
C LEU A 46 -16.26 -1.70 10.83
N LEU A 47 -14.95 -1.44 10.81
CA LEU A 47 -13.90 -2.45 10.76
C LEU A 47 -13.48 -2.84 12.18
N ILE A 48 -13.65 -4.09 12.54
CA ILE A 48 -13.13 -4.65 13.79
C ILE A 48 -12.03 -5.64 13.48
N GLY A 49 -10.84 -5.42 14.01
CA GLY A 49 -9.71 -6.32 13.80
C GLY A 49 -8.54 -5.99 14.68
N PRO A 50 -7.59 -6.92 14.86
CA PRO A 50 -6.44 -6.72 15.73
C PRO A 50 -5.56 -5.56 15.25
N PRO A 51 -4.70 -5.00 16.13
CA PRO A 51 -3.80 -3.92 15.78
C PRO A 51 -2.79 -4.36 14.72
N GLY A 52 -2.36 -3.45 13.86
CA GLY A 52 -1.32 -3.70 12.86
C GLY A 52 -1.74 -4.50 11.62
N VAL A 53 -3.05 -4.78 11.42
CA VAL A 53 -3.54 -5.52 10.22
C VAL A 53 -3.75 -4.64 8.99
N GLY A 54 -3.44 -3.34 9.06
CA GLY A 54 -3.53 -2.43 7.91
C GLY A 54 -4.87 -1.73 7.73
N LYS A 55 -5.72 -1.62 8.78
CA LYS A 55 -7.03 -0.96 8.70
C LYS A 55 -6.96 0.47 8.15
N THR A 56 -6.01 1.26 8.61
CA THR A 56 -5.80 2.65 8.16
C THR A 56 -5.23 2.70 6.73
N GLN A 57 -4.27 1.82 6.41
CA GLN A 57 -3.61 1.77 5.10
C GLN A 57 -4.58 1.45 3.96
N ILE A 58 -5.57 0.57 4.18
CA ILE A 58 -6.56 0.30 3.13
C ILE A 58 -7.44 1.51 2.80
N MET A 59 -7.64 2.44 3.73
CA MET A 59 -8.37 3.68 3.46
C MET A 59 -7.64 4.57 2.46
N GLU A 60 -6.33 4.73 2.62
CA GLU A 60 -5.48 5.46 1.69
C GLU A 60 -5.50 4.81 0.29
N GLN A 61 -5.40 3.48 0.25
CA GLN A 61 -5.47 2.74 -1.01
C GLN A 61 -6.82 2.90 -1.70
N ILE A 62 -7.94 2.82 -0.96
CA ILE A 62 -9.29 2.98 -1.52
C ILE A 62 -9.49 4.41 -2.04
N ALA A 63 -9.09 5.41 -1.26
CA ALA A 63 -9.20 6.81 -1.65
C ALA A 63 -8.46 7.07 -2.97
N LYS A 64 -7.24 6.55 -3.10
CA LYS A 64 -6.43 6.62 -4.30
C LYS A 64 -7.05 5.90 -5.49
N GLU A 65 -7.49 4.64 -5.32
CA GLU A 65 -8.07 3.85 -6.41
C GLU A 65 -9.42 4.38 -6.89
N CYS A 66 -10.22 4.95 -5.97
CA CYS A 66 -11.51 5.56 -6.30
C CYS A 66 -11.38 7.04 -6.69
N ARG A 67 -10.20 7.66 -6.53
CA ARG A 67 -9.94 9.08 -6.78
C ARG A 67 -10.84 10.00 -5.98
N ILE A 68 -11.01 9.70 -4.70
CA ILE A 68 -11.82 10.46 -3.74
C ILE A 68 -10.94 11.01 -2.62
N GLY A 69 -11.45 11.98 -1.86
CA GLY A 69 -10.77 12.55 -0.70
C GLY A 69 -10.70 11.56 0.47
N LEU A 70 -9.73 11.76 1.36
CA LEU A 70 -9.59 11.03 2.62
C LEU A 70 -9.31 12.02 3.74
N VAL A 71 -10.14 11.97 4.78
CA VAL A 71 -9.89 12.63 6.07
C VAL A 71 -9.80 11.54 7.12
N SER A 72 -8.71 11.48 7.85
CA SER A 72 -8.45 10.44 8.87
C SER A 72 -8.26 11.09 10.24
N TYR A 73 -9.04 10.63 11.22
CA TYR A 73 -8.99 11.07 12.60
C TYR A 73 -8.91 9.91 13.57
N THR A 74 -8.05 10.04 14.58
CA THR A 74 -8.02 9.13 15.74
C THR A 74 -8.84 9.75 16.87
N ILE A 75 -9.94 9.11 17.24
CA ILE A 75 -10.93 9.71 18.16
C ILE A 75 -10.49 9.73 19.62
N THR A 76 -9.57 8.87 20.03
CA THR A 76 -9.09 8.78 21.43
C THR A 76 -8.46 10.04 21.98
N HIS A 77 -7.93 10.91 21.12
CA HIS A 77 -7.33 12.18 21.51
C HIS A 77 -8.34 13.33 21.61
N HIS A 78 -9.61 13.10 21.21
CA HIS A 78 -10.62 14.13 21.22
C HIS A 78 -11.40 14.18 22.53
N THR A 79 -11.53 15.39 23.06
CA THR A 79 -12.47 15.70 24.13
C THR A 79 -13.86 15.90 23.53
N ARG A 80 -14.90 15.88 24.39
CA ARG A 80 -16.25 16.21 23.94
C ARG A 80 -16.32 17.58 23.26
N GLN A 81 -15.53 18.55 23.76
CA GLN A 81 -15.52 19.92 23.24
C GLN A 81 -14.85 20.04 21.88
N SER A 82 -13.74 19.34 21.64
CA SER A 82 -13.08 19.35 20.32
C SER A 82 -13.88 18.59 19.26
N ALA A 83 -14.55 17.50 19.66
CA ALA A 83 -15.35 16.70 18.73
C ALA A 83 -16.70 17.35 18.38
N LEU A 84 -17.39 17.98 19.34
CA LEU A 84 -18.71 18.58 19.13
C LEU A 84 -18.65 20.07 18.77
N GLY A 85 -17.54 20.73 19.05
CA GLY A 85 -17.42 22.19 19.04
C GLY A 85 -17.69 22.84 20.42
N LEU A 86 -17.37 24.11 20.52
CA LEU A 86 -17.59 24.91 21.76
C LEU A 86 -18.97 25.53 21.71
N PRO A 87 -19.75 25.49 22.82
CA PRO A 87 -21.01 26.20 22.90
C PRO A 87 -20.78 27.71 22.94
N TYR A 88 -21.55 28.45 22.19
CA TYR A 88 -21.61 29.90 22.23
C TYR A 88 -23.06 30.37 22.22
N ILE A 89 -23.32 31.58 22.74
CA ILE A 89 -24.68 32.13 22.89
C ILE A 89 -24.96 33.07 21.71
N VAL A 90 -26.08 32.82 21.03
CA VAL A 90 -26.59 33.65 19.93
C VAL A 90 -27.98 34.15 20.30
N GLU A 91 -28.28 35.41 20.02
CA GLU A 91 -29.63 35.95 20.13
C GLU A 91 -30.41 35.60 18.85
N LYS A 92 -31.55 34.93 19.02
CA LYS A 92 -32.47 34.58 17.91
C LYS A 92 -33.87 35.08 18.22
N GLU A 93 -34.56 35.52 17.20
CA GLU A 93 -35.95 35.99 17.28
C GLU A 93 -36.90 34.89 16.81
N TYR A 94 -37.87 34.54 17.66
CA TYR A 94 -38.91 33.58 17.35
C TYR A 94 -40.26 34.20 17.74
N GLY A 95 -41.17 34.32 16.76
CA GLY A 95 -42.51 34.88 16.99
C GLY A 95 -42.53 36.35 17.44
N GLY A 96 -41.47 37.13 17.16
CA GLY A 96 -41.31 38.53 17.57
C GLY A 96 -40.66 38.71 18.94
N GLU A 97 -40.27 37.64 19.62
CA GLU A 97 -39.53 37.69 20.90
C GLU A 97 -38.10 37.21 20.73
N LYS A 98 -37.17 37.86 21.46
CA LYS A 98 -35.73 37.54 21.41
C LYS A 98 -35.36 36.52 22.47
N PHE A 99 -34.72 35.46 22.05
CA PHE A 99 -34.25 34.38 22.91
C PHE A 99 -32.73 34.22 22.79
N GLN A 100 -32.09 33.93 23.91
CA GLN A 100 -30.70 33.49 23.92
C GLN A 100 -30.67 32.00 23.66
N VAL A 101 -30.05 31.59 22.53
CA VAL A 101 -29.95 30.20 22.11
C VAL A 101 -28.50 29.76 22.15
N SER A 102 -28.24 28.59 22.72
CA SER A 102 -26.90 27.98 22.68
C SER A 102 -26.69 27.27 21.34
N GLU A 103 -25.66 27.67 20.63
CA GLU A 103 -25.19 27.00 19.41
C GLU A 103 -23.77 26.47 19.63
N TYR A 104 -23.33 25.58 18.75
CA TYR A 104 -21.99 25.03 18.80
C TYR A 104 -21.18 25.53 17.60
N THR A 105 -19.88 25.81 17.82
CA THR A 105 -18.93 26.01 16.72
C THR A 105 -18.81 24.73 15.89
N MET A 106 -18.35 24.86 14.65
CA MET A 106 -18.12 23.68 13.82
C MET A 106 -17.10 22.76 14.48
N SER A 107 -17.40 21.46 14.46
CA SER A 107 -16.47 20.40 14.88
C SER A 107 -15.21 20.39 14.02
N GLU A 108 -14.06 20.22 14.64
CA GLU A 108 -12.77 20.06 13.94
C GLU A 108 -12.82 18.91 12.91
N ILE A 109 -13.52 17.81 13.24
CA ILE A 109 -13.70 16.66 12.35
C ILE A 109 -14.46 17.05 11.06
N ILE A 110 -15.51 17.87 11.19
CA ILE A 110 -16.28 18.35 10.04
C ILE A 110 -15.52 19.43 9.28
N ALA A 111 -14.84 20.34 9.99
CA ALA A 111 -14.05 21.41 9.39
C ALA A 111 -12.95 20.85 8.47
N ALA A 112 -12.24 19.79 8.90
CA ALA A 112 -11.22 19.14 8.08
C ALA A 112 -11.77 18.54 6.78
N VAL A 113 -13.02 18.09 6.75
CA VAL A 113 -13.66 17.64 5.51
C VAL A 113 -13.84 18.81 4.55
N TYR A 114 -14.31 19.97 5.03
CA TYR A 114 -14.45 21.16 4.20
C TYR A 114 -13.10 21.68 3.72
N GLU A 115 -12.06 21.68 4.56
CA GLU A 115 -10.70 22.09 4.20
C GLU A 115 -10.14 21.23 3.05
N VAL A 116 -10.31 19.91 3.13
CA VAL A 116 -9.89 19.00 2.02
C VAL A 116 -10.68 19.28 0.75
N MET A 117 -11.98 19.57 0.84
CA MET A 117 -12.80 19.93 -0.32
C MET A 117 -12.35 21.26 -0.96
N GLU A 118 -12.02 22.26 -0.17
CA GLU A 118 -11.54 23.56 -0.67
C GLU A 118 -10.14 23.46 -1.27
N ASP A 119 -9.22 22.75 -0.59
CA ASP A 119 -7.84 22.61 -1.01
C ASP A 119 -7.67 21.77 -2.28
N THR A 120 -8.50 20.72 -2.45
CA THR A 120 -8.33 19.74 -3.53
C THR A 120 -9.36 19.86 -4.65
N GLY A 121 -10.49 20.53 -4.40
CA GLY A 121 -11.65 20.55 -5.29
C GLY A 121 -12.41 19.20 -5.35
N ILE A 122 -12.06 18.22 -4.51
CA ILE A 122 -12.67 16.89 -4.48
C ILE A 122 -13.87 16.91 -3.53
N CYS A 123 -15.08 16.78 -4.05
CA CYS A 123 -16.32 16.85 -3.28
C CYS A 123 -16.77 15.51 -2.67
N GLU A 124 -16.15 14.40 -3.05
CA GLU A 124 -16.50 13.05 -2.59
C GLU A 124 -15.34 12.42 -1.84
N GLY A 125 -15.61 11.71 -0.72
CA GLY A 125 -14.52 11.19 0.09
C GLY A 125 -14.93 10.20 1.17
N ILE A 126 -13.92 9.77 1.92
CA ILE A 126 -14.03 8.95 3.12
C ILE A 126 -13.63 9.81 4.32
N LEU A 127 -14.51 9.88 5.31
CA LEU A 127 -14.18 10.31 6.66
C LEU A 127 -13.89 9.05 7.49
N PHE A 128 -12.61 8.82 7.76
CA PHE A 128 -12.14 7.67 8.53
C PHE A 128 -11.92 8.04 9.98
N LEU A 129 -12.61 7.34 10.90
CA LEU A 129 -12.52 7.54 12.35
C LEU A 129 -11.91 6.30 13.00
N ASP A 130 -10.65 6.39 13.37
CA ASP A 130 -9.94 5.26 14.00
C ASP A 130 -10.20 5.23 15.52
N GLU A 131 -10.10 4.01 16.09
CA GLU A 131 -10.28 3.72 17.51
C GLU A 131 -11.66 4.14 18.09
N ILE A 132 -12.71 4.02 17.25
CA ILE A 132 -14.07 4.47 17.60
C ILE A 132 -14.63 3.82 18.89
N ASN A 133 -14.18 2.64 19.24
CA ASN A 133 -14.61 1.91 20.43
C ASN A 133 -13.74 2.17 21.67
N CYS A 134 -12.73 3.04 21.57
CA CYS A 134 -11.92 3.53 22.69
C CYS A 134 -12.30 4.95 23.16
N VAL A 135 -13.43 5.44 22.70
CA VAL A 135 -13.95 6.79 23.03
C VAL A 135 -14.29 6.91 24.51
N SER A 136 -14.09 8.11 25.10
CA SER A 136 -14.46 8.38 26.47
C SER A 136 -15.98 8.21 26.70
N GLU A 137 -16.39 7.92 27.96
CA GLU A 137 -17.80 7.77 28.31
C GLU A 137 -18.67 8.99 27.95
N THR A 138 -18.09 10.15 28.12
CA THR A 138 -18.77 11.41 27.86
C THR A 138 -18.96 11.72 26.38
N LEU A 139 -18.09 11.15 25.52
CA LEU A 139 -18.14 11.37 24.08
C LEU A 139 -18.89 10.25 23.33
N ALA A 140 -18.92 9.02 23.85
CA ALA A 140 -19.50 7.88 23.18
C ALA A 140 -20.95 8.09 22.69
N PRO A 141 -21.91 8.66 23.48
CA PRO A 141 -23.28 8.88 23.01
C PRO A 141 -23.32 9.85 21.83
N ALA A 142 -22.50 10.91 21.86
CA ALA A 142 -22.44 11.88 20.78
C ALA A 142 -21.85 11.30 19.49
N MET A 143 -20.84 10.42 19.62
CA MET A 143 -20.26 9.71 18.47
C MET A 143 -21.26 8.74 17.85
N LEU A 144 -22.03 8.01 18.64
CA LEU A 144 -23.09 7.14 18.12
C LEU A 144 -24.17 7.93 17.37
N GLN A 145 -24.56 9.10 17.91
CA GLN A 145 -25.48 10.01 17.23
C GLN A 145 -24.86 10.54 15.92
N PHE A 146 -23.57 10.90 15.94
CA PHE A 146 -22.85 11.33 14.74
C PHE A 146 -22.81 10.24 13.66
N LEU A 147 -22.50 9.00 14.04
CA LEU A 147 -22.51 7.88 13.09
C LEU A 147 -23.90 7.67 12.45
N GLN A 148 -24.97 7.91 13.20
CA GLN A 148 -26.35 7.75 12.72
C GLN A 148 -26.80 8.87 11.80
N TYR A 149 -26.57 10.14 12.22
CA TYR A 149 -27.13 11.30 11.54
C TYR A 149 -26.12 12.08 10.71
N LYS A 150 -24.85 11.74 10.82
CA LYS A 150 -23.72 12.45 10.19
C LYS A 150 -23.68 13.94 10.56
N THR A 151 -24.09 14.27 11.79
CA THR A 151 -24.16 15.65 12.29
C THR A 151 -23.57 15.78 13.68
N PHE A 152 -22.86 16.88 13.92
CA PHE A 152 -22.54 17.37 15.25
C PHE A 152 -23.24 18.73 15.45
N GLY A 153 -24.18 18.80 16.40
CA GLY A 153 -25.00 19.97 16.59
C GLY A 153 -25.80 20.32 15.31
N GLN A 154 -25.60 21.54 14.81
CA GLN A 154 -26.21 22.01 13.55
C GLN A 154 -25.36 21.71 12.29
N HIS A 155 -24.12 21.28 12.45
CA HIS A 155 -23.19 21.05 11.35
C HIS A 155 -23.28 19.63 10.84
N LYS A 156 -23.37 19.48 9.51
CA LYS A 156 -23.46 18.19 8.83
C LYS A 156 -22.16 17.87 8.09
N VAL A 157 -21.84 16.60 8.02
CA VAL A 157 -20.82 16.12 7.06
C VAL A 157 -21.36 16.36 5.65
N PRO A 158 -20.60 16.95 4.72
CA PRO A 158 -21.03 17.17 3.34
C PRO A 158 -21.53 15.88 2.68
N GLU A 159 -22.54 16.01 1.80
CA GLU A 159 -22.98 14.88 0.98
C GLU A 159 -21.84 14.40 0.08
N GLY A 160 -21.78 13.10 -0.16
CA GLY A 160 -20.64 12.48 -0.87
C GLY A 160 -19.52 12.01 0.05
N TRP A 161 -19.57 12.33 1.34
CA TRP A 161 -18.59 11.83 2.31
C TRP A 161 -19.15 10.63 3.09
N ILE A 162 -18.43 9.53 3.02
CA ILE A 162 -18.80 8.24 3.61
C ILE A 162 -18.03 8.06 4.90
N ILE A 163 -18.73 7.72 5.98
CA ILE A 163 -18.09 7.46 7.27
C ILE A 163 -17.64 5.99 7.30
N VAL A 164 -16.34 5.81 7.52
CA VAL A 164 -15.72 4.51 7.82
C VAL A 164 -15.07 4.61 9.19
N THR A 165 -15.30 3.63 10.03
CA THR A 165 -14.74 3.60 11.38
C THR A 165 -13.93 2.33 11.59
N ALA A 166 -12.94 2.39 12.47
CA ALA A 166 -12.17 1.22 12.87
C ALA A 166 -12.08 1.10 14.39
N GLY A 167 -11.93 -0.13 14.85
CA GLY A 167 -11.72 -0.43 16.27
C GLY A 167 -10.97 -1.74 16.46
N ASN A 168 -10.44 -1.93 17.65
CA ASN A 168 -9.78 -3.16 18.06
C ASN A 168 -10.73 -4.03 18.89
N PRO A 169 -10.65 -5.36 18.80
CA PRO A 169 -11.38 -6.25 19.72
C PRO A 169 -10.94 -6.05 21.18
N PRO A 170 -11.82 -6.35 22.16
CA PRO A 170 -11.52 -6.16 23.59
C PRO A 170 -10.30 -6.94 24.10
N GLU A 171 -9.95 -8.04 23.43
CA GLU A 171 -8.79 -8.86 23.80
C GLU A 171 -7.46 -8.11 23.65
N TYR A 172 -7.42 -7.11 22.78
CA TYR A 172 -6.20 -6.35 22.49
C TYR A 172 -6.12 -5.01 23.22
N ASN A 173 -7.26 -4.48 23.68
CA ASN A 173 -7.30 -3.19 24.36
C ASN A 173 -8.38 -3.18 25.44
N HIS A 174 -7.98 -3.06 26.71
CA HIS A 174 -8.91 -3.03 27.86
C HIS A 174 -9.78 -1.76 27.92
N SER A 175 -9.41 -0.69 27.21
CA SER A 175 -10.21 0.52 27.10
C SER A 175 -11.38 0.42 26.12
N VAL A 176 -11.49 -0.70 25.42
CA VAL A 176 -12.54 -0.95 24.44
C VAL A 176 -13.89 -1.12 25.12
N ARG A 177 -14.89 -0.44 24.56
CA ARG A 177 -16.30 -0.59 24.94
C ARG A 177 -17.05 -1.40 23.92
N GLU A 178 -17.91 -2.26 24.39
CA GLU A 178 -18.85 -2.96 23.53
C GLU A 178 -19.99 -2.05 23.13
N PHE A 179 -20.29 -2.01 21.84
CA PHE A 179 -21.49 -1.36 21.34
C PHE A 179 -22.72 -2.19 21.72
N ASP A 180 -23.81 -1.51 22.05
CA ASP A 180 -25.12 -2.16 22.25
C ASP A 180 -25.71 -2.66 20.91
N ILE A 181 -26.74 -3.49 21.02
CA ILE A 181 -27.40 -4.09 19.84
C ILE A 181 -27.96 -3.01 18.92
N ALA A 182 -28.47 -1.90 19.48
CA ALA A 182 -29.01 -0.80 18.69
C ALA A 182 -27.94 -0.07 17.87
N SER A 183 -26.75 0.04 18.40
CA SER A 183 -25.58 0.60 17.70
C SER A 183 -25.06 -0.36 16.62
N TRP A 184 -25.04 -1.66 16.90
CA TRP A 184 -24.67 -2.69 15.93
C TRP A 184 -25.59 -2.70 14.70
N ASP A 185 -26.90 -2.53 14.90
CA ASP A 185 -27.86 -2.52 13.78
C ASP A 185 -27.69 -1.33 12.84
N ARG A 186 -27.02 -0.28 13.27
CA ARG A 186 -26.84 0.96 12.50
C ARG A 186 -25.57 1.03 11.68
N VAL A 187 -24.64 0.09 11.87
CA VAL A 187 -23.36 0.04 11.19
C VAL A 187 -23.26 -1.18 10.25
N LYS A 188 -22.43 -1.07 9.23
CA LYS A 188 -22.02 -2.20 8.39
C LYS A 188 -20.72 -2.78 8.98
N ARG A 189 -20.85 -3.82 9.81
CA ARG A 189 -19.72 -4.45 10.49
C ARG A 189 -18.93 -5.38 9.58
N MET A 190 -17.61 -5.31 9.69
CA MET A 190 -16.65 -6.20 9.03
C MET A 190 -15.60 -6.63 10.05
N ASP A 191 -15.49 -7.94 10.30
CA ASP A 191 -14.48 -8.50 11.20
C ASP A 191 -13.28 -8.95 10.37
N VAL A 192 -12.11 -8.36 10.65
CA VAL A 192 -10.88 -8.57 9.87
C VAL A 192 -9.88 -9.38 10.68
N GLU A 193 -9.27 -10.37 10.03
CA GLU A 193 -8.21 -11.21 10.60
C GLU A 193 -6.89 -11.03 9.82
N PRO A 194 -5.72 -11.19 10.49
CA PRO A 194 -4.44 -11.21 9.83
C PRO A 194 -4.36 -12.35 8.81
N ASP A 195 -3.80 -12.07 7.63
CA ASP A 195 -3.56 -13.04 6.57
C ASP A 195 -2.19 -12.77 5.95
N TYR A 196 -1.25 -13.70 6.16
CA TYR A 196 0.12 -13.57 5.67
C TYR A 196 0.17 -13.47 4.15
N SER A 197 -0.60 -14.29 3.42
CA SER A 197 -0.57 -14.31 1.96
C SER A 197 -0.98 -12.97 1.36
N VAL A 198 -2.01 -12.35 1.93
CA VAL A 198 -2.46 -11.01 1.51
C VAL A 198 -1.45 -9.93 1.88
N TRP A 199 -0.88 -10.02 3.09
CA TRP A 199 0.14 -9.07 3.53
C TRP A 199 1.42 -9.20 2.69
N LYS A 200 1.81 -10.40 2.28
CA LYS A 200 2.99 -10.63 1.45
C LYS A 200 2.94 -9.89 0.11
N THR A 201 1.77 -9.85 -0.55
CA THR A 201 1.59 -9.06 -1.77
C THR A 201 1.88 -7.58 -1.52
N TYR A 202 1.30 -7.01 -0.47
CA TYR A 202 1.59 -5.64 -0.04
C TYR A 202 3.08 -5.44 0.32
N ALA A 203 3.70 -6.40 0.98
CA ALA A 203 5.10 -6.36 1.36
C ALA A 203 6.04 -6.26 0.15
N TYR A 204 5.74 -6.95 -0.92
CA TYR A 204 6.46 -6.82 -2.20
C TYR A 204 6.31 -5.42 -2.81
N GLU A 205 5.09 -4.87 -2.83
CA GLU A 205 4.83 -3.51 -3.32
C GLU A 205 5.62 -2.45 -2.54
N GLN A 206 5.76 -2.64 -1.23
CA GLN A 206 6.51 -1.73 -0.36
C GLN A 206 8.04 -1.97 -0.38
N GLY A 207 8.53 -3.00 -1.05
CA GLY A 207 9.95 -3.35 -1.09
C GLY A 207 10.49 -3.74 0.28
N MET A 208 9.78 -4.61 0.99
CA MET A 208 10.21 -5.10 2.29
C MET A 208 11.46 -5.98 2.18
N HIS A 209 12.23 -6.01 3.27
CA HIS A 209 13.50 -6.73 3.32
C HIS A 209 13.30 -8.23 3.02
N PRO A 210 14.03 -8.80 2.04
CA PRO A 210 13.80 -10.18 1.57
C PRO A 210 14.00 -11.24 2.65
N ALA A 211 14.90 -11.02 3.61
CA ALA A 211 15.08 -11.95 4.73
C ALA A 211 13.81 -12.09 5.59
N ILE A 212 13.01 -11.04 5.72
CA ILE A 212 11.73 -11.11 6.46
C ILE A 212 10.72 -11.95 5.68
N LEU A 213 10.60 -11.69 4.38
CA LEU A 213 9.65 -12.42 3.52
C LEU A 213 9.97 -13.91 3.49
N THR A 214 11.22 -14.27 3.25
CA THR A 214 11.65 -15.68 3.20
C THR A 214 11.55 -16.37 4.57
N TYR A 215 11.84 -15.68 5.66
CA TYR A 215 11.62 -16.21 7.01
C TYR A 215 10.14 -16.52 7.27
N LEU A 216 9.26 -15.61 6.91
CA LEU A 216 7.82 -15.78 7.10
C LEU A 216 7.21 -16.80 6.14
N ASP A 217 7.81 -17.05 4.98
CA ASP A 217 7.43 -18.16 4.11
C ASP A 217 7.69 -19.53 4.77
N LEU A 218 8.82 -19.64 5.47
CA LEU A 218 9.18 -20.83 6.20
C LEU A 218 8.38 -20.99 7.50
N LYS A 219 8.07 -19.88 8.17
CA LYS A 219 7.42 -19.84 9.49
C LYS A 219 6.22 -18.88 9.48
N LYS A 220 5.15 -19.26 8.79
CA LYS A 220 3.94 -18.43 8.63
C LYS A 220 3.29 -18.03 9.95
N ASP A 221 3.39 -18.90 10.97
CA ASP A 221 2.83 -18.65 12.31
C ASP A 221 3.57 -17.50 13.03
N ALA A 222 4.80 -17.18 12.64
CA ALA A 222 5.56 -16.06 13.18
C ALA A 222 5.11 -14.70 12.62
N PHE A 223 4.20 -14.66 11.62
CA PHE A 223 3.70 -13.42 11.04
C PHE A 223 2.91 -12.57 12.03
N TYR A 224 2.01 -13.20 12.77
CA TYR A 224 1.14 -12.52 13.71
C TYR A 224 0.88 -13.39 14.93
N SER A 225 1.34 -12.95 16.09
CA SER A 225 1.11 -13.59 17.37
C SER A 225 0.86 -12.53 18.44
N VAL A 226 -0.10 -12.75 19.32
CA VAL A 226 -0.34 -11.92 20.49
C VAL A 226 -0.67 -12.84 21.65
N GLU A 227 0.26 -12.99 22.59
CA GLU A 227 0.13 -13.83 23.77
C GLU A 227 0.26 -12.99 25.04
N ASN A 228 -0.65 -13.22 25.98
CA ASN A 228 -0.55 -12.68 27.33
C ASN A 228 0.00 -13.75 28.24
N THR A 229 1.23 -13.63 28.67
CA THR A 229 1.89 -14.54 29.61
C THR A 229 2.01 -13.93 31.00
N VAL A 230 2.43 -14.70 31.97
CA VAL A 230 2.69 -14.22 33.34
C VAL A 230 3.82 -13.22 33.38
N ASP A 231 4.77 -13.34 32.45
CA ASP A 231 5.97 -12.49 32.36
C ASP A 231 5.74 -11.21 31.54
N GLY A 232 4.57 -11.06 30.91
CA GLY A 232 4.22 -9.87 30.13
C GLY A 232 3.44 -10.18 28.85
N LYS A 233 3.35 -9.18 28.00
CA LYS A 233 2.72 -9.32 26.68
C LYS A 233 3.80 -9.60 25.64
N HIS A 234 3.71 -10.77 25.01
CA HIS A 234 4.53 -11.14 23.87
C HIS A 234 3.71 -10.96 22.59
N PHE A 235 4.21 -10.21 21.65
CA PHE A 235 3.46 -9.99 20.42
C PHE A 235 4.36 -9.69 19.21
N VAL A 236 3.86 -10.12 18.08
CA VAL A 236 4.38 -9.79 16.75
C VAL A 236 3.22 -9.37 15.87
N THR A 237 3.37 -8.30 15.13
CA THR A 237 2.35 -7.77 14.23
C THR A 237 2.94 -7.47 12.85
N ALA A 238 2.09 -7.36 11.84
CA ALA A 238 2.51 -6.97 10.50
C ALA A 238 3.23 -5.61 10.49
N ARG A 239 2.80 -4.65 11.35
CA ARG A 239 3.48 -3.36 11.52
C ARG A 239 4.89 -3.53 12.08
N GLY A 240 5.09 -4.40 13.09
CA GLY A 240 6.41 -4.67 13.64
C GLY A 240 7.39 -5.18 12.59
N TRP A 241 6.94 -6.08 11.70
CA TRP A 241 7.75 -6.56 10.57
C TRP A 241 8.03 -5.46 9.54
N GLU A 242 7.07 -4.59 9.26
CA GLU A 242 7.26 -3.46 8.35
C GLU A 242 8.30 -2.45 8.89
N ASP A 243 8.16 -2.05 10.14
CA ASP A 243 9.08 -1.12 10.79
C ASP A 243 10.48 -1.72 10.90
N LEU A 244 10.61 -3.02 11.25
CA LEU A 244 11.87 -3.74 11.25
C LEU A 244 12.50 -3.76 9.86
N SER A 245 11.72 -4.03 8.81
CA SER A 245 12.19 -4.04 7.44
C SER A 245 12.83 -2.71 7.04
N GLN A 246 12.17 -1.60 7.36
CA GLN A 246 12.65 -0.27 7.02
C GLN A 246 14.00 0.02 7.68
N ILE A 247 14.13 -0.29 8.97
CA ILE A 247 15.37 -0.05 9.70
C ILE A 247 16.50 -0.99 9.24
N MET A 248 16.20 -2.25 8.90
CA MET A 248 17.16 -3.20 8.35
C MET A 248 17.74 -2.70 7.02
N CYS A 249 16.88 -2.29 6.09
CA CYS A 249 17.31 -1.75 4.79
C CYS A 249 18.19 -0.49 4.94
N LEU A 250 17.86 0.39 5.88
CA LEU A 250 18.68 1.59 6.15
C LEU A 250 20.00 1.25 6.84
N SER A 251 19.97 0.30 7.77
CA SER A 251 21.16 -0.15 8.51
C SER A 251 22.17 -0.82 7.57
N GLU A 252 21.72 -1.70 6.67
CA GLU A 252 22.59 -2.32 5.67
C GLU A 252 23.24 -1.29 4.74
N LYS A 253 22.48 -0.30 4.26
CA LYS A 253 23.03 0.79 3.42
C LYS A 253 24.09 1.62 4.13
N LYS A 254 24.00 1.74 5.46
CA LYS A 254 24.94 2.49 6.29
C LYS A 254 26.00 1.62 6.99
N ASN A 255 26.01 0.31 6.70
CA ASN A 255 26.87 -0.68 7.36
C ASN A 255 26.72 -0.67 8.90
N LEU A 256 25.50 -0.46 9.40
CA LEU A 256 25.20 -0.56 10.83
C LEU A 256 24.80 -2.00 11.18
N PRO A 257 25.14 -2.46 12.40
CA PRO A 257 24.79 -3.82 12.81
C PRO A 257 23.27 -3.98 13.00
N VAL A 258 22.74 -5.08 12.49
CA VAL A 258 21.39 -5.56 12.78
C VAL A 258 21.55 -6.81 13.63
N ASP A 259 21.30 -6.69 14.92
CA ASP A 259 21.49 -7.72 15.93
C ASP A 259 20.16 -8.06 16.64
N LEU A 260 20.19 -9.04 17.53
CA LEU A 260 19.03 -9.43 18.32
C LEU A 260 18.44 -8.27 19.13
N ASN A 261 19.27 -7.34 19.63
CA ASN A 261 18.79 -6.20 20.41
C ASN A 261 17.91 -5.27 19.57
N LEU A 262 18.32 -5.01 18.34
CA LEU A 262 17.53 -4.21 17.40
C LEU A 262 16.25 -4.95 17.02
N ILE A 263 16.34 -6.23 16.65
CA ILE A 263 15.20 -7.04 16.22
C ILE A 263 14.13 -7.12 17.32
N SER A 264 14.51 -7.36 18.57
CA SER A 264 13.60 -7.49 19.70
C SER A 264 12.83 -6.21 20.05
N GLN A 265 13.28 -5.05 19.59
CA GLN A 265 12.55 -3.79 19.77
C GLN A 265 11.32 -3.68 18.87
N TYR A 266 11.29 -4.39 17.75
CA TYR A 266 10.19 -4.42 16.78
C TYR A 266 9.37 -5.71 16.85
N VAL A 267 10.04 -6.84 17.10
CA VAL A 267 9.45 -8.17 17.29
C VAL A 267 9.49 -8.46 18.77
N GLN A 268 8.40 -8.16 19.49
CA GLN A 268 8.35 -8.24 20.95
C GLN A 268 7.99 -9.63 21.48
N ASP A 269 8.17 -10.65 20.65
CA ASP A 269 8.20 -12.05 21.04
C ASP A 269 9.64 -12.53 21.03
N GLU A 270 10.17 -12.85 22.22
CA GLU A 270 11.58 -13.21 22.36
C GLU A 270 11.99 -14.44 21.55
N GLN A 271 11.12 -15.43 21.44
CA GLN A 271 11.43 -16.64 20.71
C GLN A 271 11.50 -16.37 19.21
N ILE A 272 10.51 -15.65 18.69
CA ILE A 272 10.47 -15.27 17.27
C ILE A 272 11.63 -14.33 16.95
N ALA A 273 11.95 -13.37 17.82
CA ALA A 273 13.08 -12.45 17.64
C ALA A 273 14.43 -13.18 17.57
N ARG A 274 14.68 -14.15 18.47
CA ARG A 274 15.90 -14.98 18.47
C ARG A 274 15.98 -15.85 17.22
N ASP A 275 14.89 -16.52 16.88
CA ASP A 275 14.80 -17.36 15.68
C ASP A 275 15.08 -16.55 14.41
N PHE A 276 14.48 -15.36 14.30
CA PHE A 276 14.72 -14.48 13.17
C PHE A 276 16.15 -13.94 13.12
N ALA A 277 16.75 -13.59 14.27
CA ALA A 277 18.15 -13.13 14.32
C ALA A 277 19.12 -14.20 13.80
N ILE A 278 18.94 -15.46 14.22
CA ILE A 278 19.74 -16.60 13.71
C ILE A 278 19.52 -16.78 12.22
N TYR A 279 18.27 -16.75 11.77
CA TYR A 279 17.94 -16.84 10.35
C TYR A 279 18.57 -15.72 9.52
N TYR A 280 18.54 -14.49 10.00
CA TYR A 280 19.11 -13.35 9.30
C TYR A 280 20.65 -13.45 9.14
N ASP A 281 21.35 -13.97 10.14
CA ASP A 281 22.78 -14.23 10.02
C ASP A 281 23.09 -15.31 8.96
N LEU A 282 22.26 -16.36 8.88
CA LEU A 282 22.35 -17.36 7.82
C LEU A 282 22.03 -16.77 6.44
N PHE A 283 21.02 -15.94 6.35
CA PHE A 283 20.62 -15.27 5.11
C PHE A 283 21.75 -14.39 4.55
N LYS A 284 22.43 -13.61 5.41
CA LYS A 284 23.60 -12.82 5.01
C LYS A 284 24.75 -13.70 4.50
N LYS A 285 24.97 -14.83 5.17
CA LYS A 285 25.97 -15.79 4.74
C LYS A 285 25.63 -16.37 3.36
N TYR A 286 24.39 -16.77 3.12
CA TYR A 286 23.92 -17.27 1.84
C TYR A 286 24.04 -16.22 0.73
N LYS A 287 23.70 -14.95 1.01
CA LYS A 287 23.86 -13.84 0.05
C LYS A 287 25.29 -13.73 -0.46
N ASN A 288 26.28 -13.85 0.44
CA ASN A 288 27.68 -13.80 0.09
C ASN A 288 28.16 -15.08 -0.65
N ASP A 289 27.73 -16.24 -0.17
CA ASP A 289 28.19 -17.54 -0.64
C ASP A 289 27.66 -17.89 -2.05
N TYR A 290 26.38 -17.53 -2.34
CA TYR A 290 25.75 -17.83 -3.63
C TYR A 290 26.05 -16.83 -4.72
N GLN A 291 26.57 -15.64 -4.42
CA GLN A 291 26.94 -14.62 -5.42
C GLN A 291 25.80 -14.42 -6.44
N VAL A 292 24.61 -14.14 -5.94
CA VAL A 292 23.34 -14.09 -6.71
C VAL A 292 23.44 -13.26 -7.98
N ASP A 293 24.15 -12.12 -7.93
CA ASP A 293 24.36 -11.28 -9.12
C ASP A 293 24.98 -12.04 -10.30
N ARG A 294 25.92 -12.94 -10.02
CA ARG A 294 26.55 -13.74 -11.08
C ARG A 294 25.59 -14.74 -11.71
N ILE A 295 24.64 -15.27 -10.92
CA ILE A 295 23.60 -16.15 -11.43
C ILE A 295 22.65 -15.35 -12.34
N LEU A 296 22.21 -14.18 -11.88
CA LEU A 296 21.34 -13.28 -12.65
C LEU A 296 21.99 -12.84 -13.97
N PHE A 297 23.33 -12.66 -14.00
CA PHE A 297 24.07 -12.38 -15.23
C PHE A 297 24.38 -13.62 -16.08
N GLY A 298 23.96 -14.82 -15.69
CA GLY A 298 24.15 -16.06 -16.43
C GLY A 298 25.55 -16.66 -16.35
N ILE A 299 26.37 -16.26 -15.36
CA ILE A 299 27.76 -16.74 -15.17
C ILE A 299 27.97 -17.34 -13.76
N PRO A 300 27.14 -18.30 -13.31
CA PRO A 300 27.32 -18.95 -12.02
C PRO A 300 28.62 -19.75 -11.98
N SER A 301 29.28 -19.78 -10.81
CA SER A 301 30.45 -20.64 -10.64
C SER A 301 30.06 -22.09 -10.37
N GLU A 302 30.90 -23.04 -10.74
CA GLU A 302 30.67 -24.46 -10.49
C GLU A 302 30.52 -24.78 -9.00
N GLN A 303 31.26 -24.07 -8.15
CA GLN A 303 31.14 -24.20 -6.68
C GLN A 303 29.73 -23.83 -6.18
N VAL A 304 29.13 -22.76 -6.73
CA VAL A 304 27.78 -22.33 -6.39
C VAL A 304 26.76 -23.38 -6.82
N ARG A 305 26.90 -23.96 -8.02
CA ARG A 305 26.02 -25.04 -8.51
C ARG A 305 26.05 -26.26 -7.59
N GLN A 306 27.25 -26.77 -7.29
CA GLN A 306 27.41 -27.92 -6.40
C GLN A 306 26.91 -27.69 -5.00
N ARG A 307 27.04 -26.47 -4.48
CA ARG A 307 26.48 -26.09 -3.19
C ARG A 307 24.94 -26.11 -3.22
N ALA A 308 24.33 -25.49 -4.22
CA ALA A 308 22.88 -25.44 -4.35
C ALA A 308 22.25 -26.85 -4.50
N MET A 309 22.92 -27.74 -5.24
CA MET A 309 22.51 -29.16 -5.35
C MET A 309 22.47 -29.87 -4.00
N LYS A 310 23.45 -29.58 -3.11
CA LYS A 310 23.59 -30.22 -1.78
C LYS A 310 22.85 -29.51 -0.68
N ALA A 311 22.26 -28.35 -0.96
CA ALA A 311 21.60 -27.51 0.03
C ALA A 311 20.37 -28.18 0.65
N SER A 312 20.12 -27.93 1.94
CA SER A 312 18.88 -28.31 2.58
C SER A 312 17.69 -27.55 2.00
N PHE A 313 16.49 -28.04 2.22
CA PHE A 313 15.28 -27.37 1.71
C PHE A 313 15.17 -25.91 2.18
N ASP A 314 15.44 -25.63 3.46
CA ASP A 314 15.39 -24.26 4.01
C ASP A 314 16.45 -23.34 3.38
N GLU A 315 17.66 -23.86 3.11
CA GLU A 315 18.71 -23.12 2.39
C GLU A 315 18.29 -22.85 0.95
N ARG A 316 17.61 -23.78 0.26
CA ARG A 316 17.10 -23.60 -1.11
C ARG A 316 16.00 -22.54 -1.16
N ILE A 317 15.05 -22.53 -0.21
CA ILE A 317 14.03 -21.49 -0.13
C ILE A 317 14.65 -20.12 0.14
N SER A 318 15.62 -20.04 1.05
CA SER A 318 16.34 -18.80 1.32
C SER A 318 17.10 -18.29 0.09
N PHE A 319 17.70 -19.21 -0.68
CA PHE A 319 18.35 -18.90 -1.94
C PHE A 319 17.37 -18.40 -3.01
N LEU A 320 16.19 -19.04 -3.15
CA LEU A 320 15.14 -18.54 -4.05
C LEU A 320 14.67 -17.14 -3.67
N GLY A 321 14.54 -16.85 -2.38
CA GLY A 321 14.23 -15.51 -1.90
C GLY A 321 15.28 -14.47 -2.30
N LEU A 322 16.56 -14.82 -2.25
CA LEU A 322 17.66 -13.97 -2.73
C LEU A 322 17.63 -13.76 -4.26
N LEU A 323 17.29 -14.78 -5.03
CA LEU A 323 17.08 -14.66 -6.48
C LEU A 323 15.90 -13.73 -6.78
N MET A 324 14.78 -13.91 -6.06
CA MET A 324 13.60 -13.07 -6.20
C MET A 324 13.87 -11.60 -5.88
N ASP A 325 14.68 -11.32 -4.86
CA ASP A 325 15.10 -9.96 -4.52
C ASP A 325 15.83 -9.29 -5.68
N GLY A 326 16.86 -9.94 -6.22
CA GLY A 326 17.64 -9.41 -7.33
C GLY A 326 16.83 -9.27 -8.64
N ILE A 327 15.90 -10.20 -8.92
CA ILE A 327 14.97 -10.09 -10.05
C ILE A 327 14.03 -8.90 -9.83
N THR A 328 13.42 -8.82 -8.64
CA THR A 328 12.44 -7.79 -8.31
C THR A 328 13.03 -6.40 -8.41
N ASP A 329 14.24 -6.18 -7.89
CA ASP A 329 14.94 -4.91 -7.96
C ASP A 329 15.16 -4.47 -9.41
N THR A 330 15.66 -5.38 -10.26
CA THR A 330 15.94 -5.08 -11.67
C THR A 330 14.66 -4.82 -12.46
N VAL A 331 13.62 -5.61 -12.23
CA VAL A 331 12.30 -5.46 -12.87
C VAL A 331 11.61 -4.20 -12.42
N LYS A 332 11.61 -3.90 -11.12
CA LYS A 332 11.02 -2.70 -10.54
C LYS A 332 11.63 -1.44 -11.14
N GLU A 333 12.97 -1.35 -11.15
CA GLU A 333 13.68 -0.23 -11.77
C GLU A 333 13.27 -0.03 -13.23
N THR A 334 13.12 -1.13 -13.98
CA THR A 334 12.69 -1.11 -15.39
C THR A 334 11.26 -0.59 -15.54
N MET A 335 10.33 -1.06 -14.70
CA MET A 335 8.93 -0.66 -14.76
C MET A 335 8.71 0.80 -14.32
N GLU A 336 9.43 1.24 -13.30
CA GLU A 336 9.43 2.63 -12.85
C GLU A 336 10.02 3.56 -13.91
N MET A 337 11.10 3.17 -14.57
CA MET A 337 11.65 3.91 -15.71
C MET A 337 10.66 4.00 -16.87
N GLN A 338 9.94 2.92 -17.18
CA GLN A 338 8.89 2.92 -18.20
C GLN A 338 7.81 3.97 -17.89
N ASN A 339 7.30 3.97 -16.66
CA ASN A 339 6.27 4.90 -16.23
C ASN A 339 6.76 6.36 -16.32
N ALA A 340 7.98 6.63 -15.86
CA ALA A 340 8.59 7.96 -15.96
C ALA A 340 8.73 8.42 -17.43
N LEU A 341 9.10 7.51 -18.35
CA LEU A 341 9.18 7.82 -19.77
C LEU A 341 7.81 8.10 -20.39
N PHE A 342 6.74 7.43 -19.98
CA PHE A 342 5.38 7.73 -20.42
C PHE A 342 4.96 9.14 -20.00
N VAL A 343 5.13 9.49 -18.72
CA VAL A 343 4.80 10.83 -18.19
C VAL A 343 5.64 11.90 -18.89
N PHE A 344 6.94 11.67 -19.06
CA PHE A 344 7.84 12.59 -19.75
C PHE A 344 7.46 12.77 -21.22
N GLY A 345 7.08 11.69 -21.94
CA GLY A 345 6.60 11.76 -23.31
C GLY A 345 5.33 12.62 -23.45
N ASP A 346 4.42 12.55 -22.48
CA ASP A 346 3.23 13.40 -22.46
C ASP A 346 3.55 14.86 -22.15
N CYS A 347 4.53 15.14 -21.30
CA CYS A 347 5.06 16.50 -21.11
C CYS A 347 5.67 17.05 -22.39
N LEU A 348 6.47 16.27 -23.13
CA LEU A 348 7.06 16.69 -24.39
C LEU A 348 6.01 16.99 -25.47
N LYS A 349 4.91 16.21 -25.54
CA LYS A 349 3.78 16.51 -26.46
C LYS A 349 3.14 17.86 -26.16
N LYS A 350 2.95 18.19 -24.88
CA LYS A 350 2.38 19.49 -24.45
C LYS A 350 3.34 20.63 -24.79
N ILE A 351 4.64 20.47 -24.44
CA ILE A 351 5.68 21.46 -24.77
C ILE A 351 5.71 21.72 -26.29
N LYS A 352 5.69 20.66 -27.11
CA LYS A 352 5.66 20.78 -28.57
C LYS A 352 4.48 21.60 -29.05
N ALA A 353 3.28 21.30 -28.58
CA ALA A 353 2.06 22.00 -28.96
C ALA A 353 2.08 23.50 -28.58
N ASP A 354 2.74 23.84 -27.47
CA ASP A 354 2.86 25.23 -27.03
C ASP A 354 3.96 25.99 -27.80
N VAL A 355 5.07 25.35 -28.15
CA VAL A 355 6.10 25.92 -29.05
C VAL A 355 5.56 26.14 -30.44
N GLU A 356 4.75 25.24 -30.99
CA GLU A 356 4.05 25.42 -32.27
C GLU A 356 3.09 26.64 -32.29
N LYS A 357 2.62 27.07 -31.11
CA LYS A 357 1.83 28.30 -30.93
C LYS A 357 2.70 29.55 -30.76
N GLY A 358 4.02 29.44 -30.91
CA GLY A 358 4.96 30.57 -30.86
C GLY A 358 5.46 30.92 -29.44
N ARG A 359 5.29 30.03 -28.47
CA ARG A 359 5.84 30.22 -27.12
C ARG A 359 7.31 29.82 -27.06
N ASP A 360 8.08 30.49 -26.21
CA ASP A 360 9.47 30.16 -25.97
C ASP A 360 9.63 28.76 -25.33
N LEU A 361 10.57 27.99 -25.87
CA LEU A 361 10.80 26.60 -25.44
C LEU A 361 11.17 26.47 -23.95
N VAL A 362 12.07 27.33 -23.46
CA VAL A 362 12.54 27.29 -22.07
C VAL A 362 11.37 27.59 -21.12
N SER A 363 10.57 28.61 -21.45
CA SER A 363 9.38 28.97 -20.70
C SER A 363 8.34 27.85 -20.68
N CYS A 364 8.16 27.12 -21.80
CA CYS A 364 7.26 25.95 -21.84
C CYS A 364 7.74 24.80 -20.95
N ILE A 365 9.05 24.53 -20.90
CA ILE A 365 9.63 23.51 -20.03
C ILE A 365 9.44 23.89 -18.56
N GLU A 366 9.71 25.15 -18.19
CA GLU A 366 9.52 25.63 -16.81
C GLU A 366 8.05 25.54 -16.38
N GLN A 367 7.13 25.94 -17.25
CA GLN A 367 5.69 25.83 -16.99
C GLN A 367 5.25 24.37 -16.74
N GLN A 368 5.74 23.40 -17.55
CA GLN A 368 5.42 21.99 -17.32
C GLN A 368 6.01 21.46 -16.01
N LYS A 369 7.21 21.91 -15.64
CA LYS A 369 7.86 21.58 -14.38
C LYS A 369 7.06 22.09 -13.17
N GLU A 370 6.63 23.37 -13.22
CA GLU A 370 5.78 23.95 -12.17
C GLU A 370 4.43 23.24 -12.07
N CYS A 371 3.81 22.89 -13.19
CA CYS A 371 2.56 22.15 -13.23
C CYS A 371 2.69 20.77 -12.55
N LEU A 372 3.77 20.02 -12.81
CA LEU A 372 4.03 18.73 -12.16
C LEU A 372 4.25 18.89 -10.65
N MET A 373 5.05 19.88 -10.23
CA MET A 373 5.26 20.16 -8.80
C MET A 373 3.97 20.53 -8.07
N GLU A 374 3.09 21.27 -8.75
CA GLU A 374 1.80 21.65 -8.18
C GLU A 374 0.85 20.45 -8.06
N GLN A 375 0.81 19.60 -9.09
CA GLN A 375 0.06 18.34 -9.06
C GLN A 375 0.56 17.40 -7.96
N GLU A 376 1.87 17.29 -7.77
CA GLU A 376 2.46 16.52 -6.68
C GLU A 376 2.03 17.06 -5.30
N LYS A 377 2.11 18.37 -5.11
CA LYS A 377 1.64 19.02 -3.85
C LYS A 377 0.16 18.75 -3.58
N GLN A 378 -0.69 18.86 -4.61
CA GLN A 378 -2.13 18.58 -4.49
C GLN A 378 -2.39 17.12 -4.15
N LYS A 379 -1.73 16.17 -4.83
CA LYS A 379 -1.82 14.74 -4.53
C LYS A 379 -1.35 14.42 -3.10
N LYS A 380 -0.27 15.08 -2.64
CA LYS A 380 0.26 14.91 -1.28
C LYS A 380 -0.71 15.43 -0.22
N ARG A 381 -1.34 16.60 -0.43
CA ARG A 381 -2.37 17.15 0.47
C ARG A 381 -3.62 16.26 0.51
N ALA A 382 -4.00 15.69 -0.62
CA ALA A 382 -5.12 14.75 -0.72
C ALA A 382 -4.82 13.35 -0.13
N GLY A 383 -3.58 13.07 0.34
CA GLY A 383 -3.18 11.75 0.81
C GLY A 383 -3.05 10.69 -0.30
N ASN A 384 -3.05 11.11 -1.57
CA ASN A 384 -3.14 10.24 -2.75
C ASN A 384 -1.80 9.94 -3.42
N LEU A 385 -0.67 10.24 -2.78
CA LEU A 385 0.67 10.09 -3.37
C LEU A 385 1.36 8.82 -2.88
N SER A 386 1.68 7.87 -3.79
CA SER A 386 2.49 6.69 -3.46
C SER A 386 3.98 6.97 -3.57
N ARG A 387 4.82 6.18 -2.87
CA ARG A 387 6.28 6.26 -2.99
C ARG A 387 6.77 6.09 -4.43
N ALA A 388 6.17 5.16 -5.19
CA ALA A 388 6.48 4.94 -6.59
C ALA A 388 6.18 6.19 -7.44
N GLN A 389 5.03 6.84 -7.22
CA GLN A 389 4.68 8.09 -7.92
C GLN A 389 5.63 9.24 -7.58
N VAL A 390 6.05 9.38 -6.32
CA VAL A 390 7.06 10.38 -5.94
C VAL A 390 8.35 10.16 -6.74
N TRP A 391 8.79 8.91 -6.81
CA TRP A 391 10.00 8.55 -7.55
C TRP A 391 9.85 8.82 -9.07
N GLU A 392 8.69 8.48 -9.65
CA GLU A 392 8.38 8.74 -11.06
C GLU A 392 8.37 10.25 -11.36
N ASP A 393 7.66 11.04 -10.54
CA ASP A 393 7.56 12.49 -10.68
C ASP A 393 8.95 13.16 -10.51
N ASP A 394 9.76 12.74 -9.52
CA ASP A 394 11.14 13.21 -9.33
C ASP A 394 12.03 12.93 -10.56
N ARG A 395 11.92 11.72 -11.14
CA ARG A 395 12.65 11.36 -12.37
C ARG A 395 12.26 12.25 -13.55
N VAL A 396 10.97 12.48 -13.74
CA VAL A 396 10.47 13.37 -14.81
C VAL A 396 10.96 14.79 -14.60
N LEU A 397 10.99 15.29 -13.36
CA LEU A 397 11.55 16.62 -13.05
C LEU A 397 13.04 16.70 -13.40
N VAL A 398 13.82 15.63 -13.14
CA VAL A 398 15.23 15.55 -13.55
C VAL A 398 15.36 15.58 -15.08
N TYR A 399 14.52 14.84 -15.81
CA TYR A 399 14.54 14.83 -17.29
C TYR A 399 14.18 16.20 -17.86
N LEU A 400 13.18 16.89 -17.31
CA LEU A 400 12.82 18.25 -17.71
C LEU A 400 13.93 19.26 -17.42
N GLU A 401 14.63 19.12 -16.28
CA GLU A 401 15.76 19.98 -15.93
C GLU A 401 16.94 19.79 -16.90
N GLU A 402 17.24 18.56 -17.31
CA GLU A 402 18.24 18.29 -18.34
C GLU A 402 17.83 18.84 -19.71
N CYS A 403 16.55 18.77 -20.07
CA CYS A 403 16.01 19.43 -21.25
C CYS A 403 16.23 20.96 -21.20
N ARG A 404 15.95 21.59 -20.06
CA ARG A 404 16.15 23.01 -19.83
C ARG A 404 17.61 23.44 -20.02
N LYS A 405 18.54 22.66 -19.43
CA LYS A 405 19.99 22.93 -19.59
C LYS A 405 20.43 22.82 -21.04
N LYS A 406 19.96 21.81 -21.77
CA LYS A 406 20.30 21.61 -23.19
C LYS A 406 19.69 22.70 -24.09
N ALA A 407 18.47 23.15 -23.78
CA ALA A 407 17.81 24.23 -24.52
C ALA A 407 18.42 25.60 -24.23
N GLY A 408 18.87 25.89 -23.02
CA GLY A 408 19.42 27.19 -22.60
C GLY A 408 20.81 27.53 -23.15
N ILE A 409 21.47 26.63 -23.88
CA ILE A 409 22.83 26.83 -24.40
C ILE A 409 22.84 27.51 -25.81
N ARG A 410 21.68 27.68 -26.48
CA ARG A 410 21.58 28.14 -27.87
C ARG A 410 20.54 29.24 -28.08
N THR A 411 20.69 30.01 -29.17
CA THR A 411 19.68 30.97 -29.64
C THR A 411 18.43 30.26 -30.17
N PRO A 412 17.21 30.83 -29.97
CA PRO A 412 15.93 30.15 -30.32
C PRO A 412 15.84 29.95 -31.85
N ASP A 413 15.72 28.69 -32.27
CA ASP A 413 15.40 28.30 -33.64
C ASP A 413 14.49 27.07 -33.61
N GLU A 414 13.63 26.81 -34.62
CA GLU A 414 12.74 25.64 -34.72
C GLU A 414 13.44 24.28 -34.51
N ARG A 415 14.78 24.27 -34.58
CA ARG A 415 15.62 23.09 -34.32
C ARG A 415 15.74 22.70 -32.86
N ASP A 416 15.28 23.52 -31.92
CA ASP A 416 15.47 23.26 -30.47
C ASP A 416 14.66 22.06 -29.97
N PHE A 417 13.49 21.79 -30.56
CA PHE A 417 12.71 20.59 -30.22
C PHE A 417 13.39 19.29 -30.65
N VAL A 418 14.28 19.32 -31.64
CA VAL A 418 15.07 18.16 -32.08
C VAL A 418 15.98 17.69 -30.96
N ILE A 419 16.54 18.57 -30.15
CA ILE A 419 17.41 18.24 -29.02
C ILE A 419 16.62 17.48 -27.96
N LEU A 420 15.38 17.87 -27.67
CA LEU A 420 14.51 17.18 -26.72
C LEU A 420 14.11 15.79 -27.24
N ARG A 421 13.80 15.70 -28.53
CA ARG A 421 13.50 14.43 -29.18
C ARG A 421 14.69 13.47 -29.13
N ASP A 422 15.90 13.95 -29.41
CA ASP A 422 17.10 13.14 -29.40
C ASP A 422 17.46 12.69 -27.99
N TYR A 423 17.23 13.54 -26.98
CA TYR A 423 17.37 13.14 -25.57
C TYR A 423 16.33 12.06 -25.16
N PHE A 424 15.08 12.20 -25.59
CA PHE A 424 14.06 11.17 -25.37
C PHE A 424 14.43 9.84 -26.05
N ALA A 425 14.99 9.89 -27.25
CA ALA A 425 15.48 8.69 -27.96
C ALA A 425 16.61 8.00 -27.17
N GLN A 426 17.58 8.76 -26.64
CA GLN A 426 18.64 8.22 -25.79
C GLN A 426 18.09 7.52 -24.53
N LEU A 427 17.11 8.15 -23.86
CA LEU A 427 16.45 7.54 -22.70
C LEU A 427 15.69 6.26 -23.07
N THR A 428 15.08 6.22 -24.26
CA THR A 428 14.38 5.05 -24.78
C THR A 428 15.34 3.90 -25.08
N GLU A 429 16.52 4.18 -25.62
CA GLU A 429 17.58 3.18 -25.81
C GLU A 429 18.06 2.60 -24.48
N SER A 430 18.33 3.48 -23.50
CA SER A 430 18.70 3.04 -22.15
C SER A 430 17.62 2.16 -21.51
N PHE A 431 16.35 2.50 -21.68
CA PHE A 431 15.22 1.68 -21.24
C PHE A 431 15.17 0.32 -21.92
N GLN A 432 15.42 0.25 -23.24
CA GLN A 432 15.48 -1.02 -23.97
C GLN A 432 16.61 -1.92 -23.46
N GLU A 433 17.77 -1.34 -23.15
CA GLU A 433 18.90 -2.07 -22.57
C GLU A 433 18.55 -2.62 -21.17
N GLN A 434 17.92 -1.79 -20.32
CA GLN A 434 17.46 -2.20 -19.00
C GLN A 434 16.39 -3.32 -19.09
N THR A 435 15.48 -3.23 -20.06
CA THR A 435 14.48 -4.27 -20.32
C THR A 435 15.13 -5.59 -20.73
N ARG A 436 16.16 -5.56 -21.60
CA ARG A 436 16.91 -6.78 -21.98
C ARG A 436 17.64 -7.39 -20.78
N LYS A 437 18.22 -6.55 -19.92
CA LYS A 437 18.88 -6.99 -18.68
C LYS A 437 17.87 -7.68 -17.76
N ALA A 438 16.71 -7.07 -17.51
CA ALA A 438 15.66 -7.66 -16.69
C ALA A 438 15.14 -9.00 -17.24
N SER A 439 14.90 -9.06 -18.55
CA SER A 439 14.52 -10.33 -19.22
C SER A 439 15.61 -11.39 -19.10
N GLY A 440 16.89 -10.99 -19.24
CA GLY A 440 18.03 -11.88 -19.05
C GLY A 440 18.11 -12.41 -17.62
N CYS A 441 17.91 -11.56 -16.60
CA CYS A 441 17.89 -11.98 -15.19
C CYS A 441 16.82 -13.06 -14.95
N LEU A 442 15.60 -12.86 -15.46
CA LEU A 442 14.52 -13.85 -15.38
C LEU A 442 14.91 -15.19 -16.02
N SER A 443 15.33 -15.19 -17.27
CA SER A 443 15.69 -16.42 -17.98
C SER A 443 16.87 -17.15 -17.33
N ASN A 444 17.90 -16.41 -16.91
CA ASN A 444 19.08 -16.99 -16.25
C ASN A 444 18.73 -17.63 -14.90
N SER A 445 17.79 -17.04 -14.16
CA SER A 445 17.31 -17.63 -12.91
C SER A 445 16.60 -18.95 -13.14
N PHE A 446 15.76 -19.04 -14.17
CA PHE A 446 15.12 -20.30 -14.54
C PHE A 446 16.14 -21.35 -15.00
N TYR A 447 17.09 -20.97 -15.88
CA TYR A 447 18.13 -21.90 -16.33
C TYR A 447 18.97 -22.43 -15.19
N PHE A 448 19.32 -21.57 -14.22
CA PHE A 448 20.06 -22.03 -13.04
C PHE A 448 19.22 -23.00 -12.19
N CYS A 449 17.93 -22.66 -11.94
CA CYS A 449 17.06 -23.53 -11.16
C CYS A 449 16.77 -24.87 -11.86
N GLU A 450 16.58 -24.87 -13.18
CA GLU A 450 16.42 -26.09 -13.96
C GLU A 450 17.67 -26.97 -13.91
N ASP A 451 18.87 -26.36 -14.01
CA ASP A 451 20.16 -27.07 -13.98
C ASP A 451 20.46 -27.69 -12.60
N VAL A 452 20.06 -27.03 -11.52
CA VAL A 452 20.42 -27.43 -10.14
C VAL A 452 19.34 -28.27 -9.46
N PHE A 453 18.07 -27.93 -9.68
CA PHE A 453 16.92 -28.53 -8.99
C PHE A 453 16.06 -29.41 -9.91
N GLU A 454 16.43 -29.53 -11.20
CA GLU A 454 15.67 -30.27 -12.23
C GLU A 454 14.19 -29.78 -12.28
N GLU A 455 13.22 -30.70 -12.16
CA GLU A 455 11.78 -30.38 -12.07
C GLU A 455 11.28 -30.37 -10.63
N GLY A 456 12.10 -29.89 -9.70
CA GLY A 456 11.79 -29.85 -8.26
C GLY A 456 10.72 -28.83 -7.86
N GLN A 457 10.31 -28.89 -6.59
CA GLN A 457 9.33 -27.96 -6.01
C GLN A 457 9.84 -26.50 -6.01
N GLU A 458 11.15 -26.32 -6.06
CA GLU A 458 11.82 -25.03 -6.07
C GLU A 458 11.41 -24.17 -7.28
N ILE A 459 11.24 -24.80 -8.46
CA ILE A 459 10.79 -24.08 -9.67
C ILE A 459 9.33 -23.64 -9.51
N LEU A 460 8.47 -24.48 -8.89
CA LEU A 460 7.09 -24.10 -8.62
C LEU A 460 7.00 -22.94 -7.64
N VAL A 461 7.84 -22.91 -6.61
CA VAL A 461 7.96 -21.79 -5.68
C VAL A 461 8.38 -20.53 -6.44
N LEU A 462 9.42 -20.60 -7.27
CA LEU A 462 9.88 -19.46 -8.07
C LEU A 462 8.74 -18.90 -8.97
N VAL A 463 8.00 -19.77 -9.67
CA VAL A 463 6.87 -19.36 -10.53
C VAL A 463 5.77 -18.70 -9.71
N THR A 464 5.45 -19.27 -8.55
CA THR A 464 4.43 -18.69 -7.65
C THR A 464 4.84 -17.31 -7.17
N GLU A 465 6.08 -17.17 -6.69
CA GLU A 465 6.62 -15.88 -6.23
C GLU A 465 6.61 -14.81 -7.33
N LEU A 466 7.04 -15.18 -8.56
CA LEU A 466 7.00 -14.29 -9.72
C LEU A 466 5.56 -13.86 -10.10
N THR A 467 4.58 -14.72 -9.82
CA THR A 467 3.15 -14.43 -10.08
C THR A 467 2.54 -13.53 -9.02
N GLU A 468 2.91 -13.72 -7.74
CA GLU A 468 2.40 -12.96 -6.61
C GLU A 468 2.98 -11.54 -6.54
N ASN A 469 4.19 -11.34 -7.05
CA ASN A 469 4.82 -10.04 -7.11
C ASN A 469 4.29 -9.22 -8.30
N GLU A 470 3.66 -8.09 -8.02
CA GLU A 470 3.00 -7.24 -9.03
C GLU A 470 3.97 -6.75 -10.12
N TYR A 471 5.20 -6.37 -9.75
CA TYR A 471 6.20 -5.87 -10.71
C TYR A 471 6.62 -6.97 -11.70
N THR A 472 6.95 -8.15 -11.20
CA THR A 472 7.37 -9.27 -12.05
C THR A 472 6.22 -9.81 -12.88
N ALA A 473 5.02 -9.95 -12.31
CA ALA A 473 3.82 -10.37 -13.04
C ALA A 473 3.48 -9.41 -14.18
N ARG A 474 3.51 -8.09 -13.92
CA ARG A 474 3.29 -7.05 -14.93
C ARG A 474 4.37 -7.06 -16.01
N PHE A 475 5.64 -7.18 -15.63
CA PHE A 475 6.75 -7.26 -16.57
C PHE A 475 6.63 -8.50 -17.48
N ILE A 476 6.37 -9.67 -16.91
CA ILE A 476 6.20 -10.93 -17.67
C ILE A 476 4.99 -10.83 -18.61
N SER A 477 3.91 -10.19 -18.18
CA SER A 477 2.73 -9.97 -19.03
C SER A 477 3.02 -9.08 -20.23
N GLN A 478 3.92 -8.08 -20.09
CA GLN A 478 4.23 -7.12 -21.16
C GLN A 478 5.35 -7.60 -22.09
N TYR A 479 6.40 -8.18 -21.54
CA TYR A 479 7.63 -8.54 -22.29
C TYR A 479 7.79 -10.04 -22.52
N GLY A 480 7.01 -10.85 -21.80
CA GLY A 480 7.06 -12.29 -21.86
C GLY A 480 8.26 -12.88 -21.08
N CYS A 481 8.16 -14.16 -20.75
CA CYS A 481 9.26 -15.02 -20.30
C CYS A 481 8.88 -16.44 -20.66
N ARG A 482 9.61 -17.03 -21.60
CA ARG A 482 9.29 -18.37 -22.16
C ARG A 482 9.35 -19.46 -21.08
N GLU A 483 10.35 -19.40 -20.24
CA GLU A 483 10.62 -20.33 -19.15
C GLU A 483 9.49 -20.26 -18.10
N TYR A 484 9.08 -19.06 -17.74
CA TYR A 484 7.93 -18.86 -16.84
C TYR A 484 6.66 -19.50 -17.40
N PHE A 485 6.30 -19.25 -18.65
CA PHE A 485 5.09 -19.81 -19.23
C PHE A 485 5.14 -21.34 -19.40
N LYS A 486 6.33 -21.91 -19.59
CA LYS A 486 6.54 -23.36 -19.62
C LYS A 486 6.14 -23.97 -18.27
N HIS A 487 6.63 -23.42 -17.17
CA HIS A 487 6.41 -23.95 -15.83
C HIS A 487 5.05 -23.55 -15.23
N ASN A 488 4.50 -22.39 -15.57
CA ASN A 488 3.18 -21.96 -15.11
C ASN A 488 2.05 -22.87 -15.64
N LYS A 489 2.16 -23.43 -16.84
CA LYS A 489 1.23 -24.44 -17.35
C LYS A 489 1.23 -25.70 -16.47
N ASN A 490 2.39 -26.10 -15.99
CA ASN A 490 2.53 -27.25 -15.10
C ASN A 490 1.88 -26.94 -13.74
N LEU A 491 2.08 -25.74 -13.17
CA LEU A 491 1.46 -25.31 -11.93
C LEU A 491 -0.07 -25.38 -12.01
N MET A 492 -0.68 -24.83 -13.05
CA MET A 492 -2.14 -24.89 -13.26
C MET A 492 -2.67 -26.30 -13.38
N PHE A 493 -1.88 -27.22 -13.94
CA PHE A 493 -2.24 -28.62 -14.02
C PHE A 493 -2.23 -29.30 -12.65
N TYR A 494 -1.21 -29.03 -11.83
CA TYR A 494 -1.11 -29.53 -10.45
C TYR A 494 -2.21 -28.98 -9.53
N GLU A 495 -2.53 -27.71 -9.63
CA GLU A 495 -3.63 -27.13 -8.86
C GLU A 495 -4.99 -27.73 -9.21
N ARG A 496 -5.26 -27.94 -10.49
CA ARG A 496 -6.49 -28.62 -10.92
C ARG A 496 -6.56 -30.07 -10.42
N GLN A 497 -5.46 -30.79 -10.46
CA GLN A 497 -5.37 -32.16 -9.98
C GLN A 497 -5.58 -32.20 -8.45
N LYS A 498 -4.97 -31.31 -7.69
CA LYS A 498 -5.15 -31.19 -6.24
C LYS A 498 -6.59 -30.85 -5.87
N ASN A 499 -7.18 -29.85 -6.53
CA ASN A 499 -8.59 -29.47 -6.30
C ASN A 499 -9.55 -30.64 -6.60
N LEU A 500 -9.29 -31.44 -7.64
CA LEU A 500 -10.07 -32.65 -7.94
C LEU A 500 -9.91 -33.72 -6.86
N MET A 501 -8.68 -33.94 -6.37
CA MET A 501 -8.45 -34.88 -5.27
C MET A 501 -9.12 -34.45 -3.96
N ASP A 502 -9.04 -33.14 -3.61
CA ASP A 502 -9.72 -32.60 -2.43
C ASP A 502 -11.25 -32.70 -2.54
N GLN A 503 -11.80 -32.54 -3.73
CA GLN A 503 -13.24 -32.74 -4.00
C GLN A 503 -13.63 -34.23 -3.85
N ILE A 504 -12.78 -35.16 -4.29
CA ILE A 504 -13.04 -36.61 -4.15
C ILE A 504 -12.92 -37.06 -2.68
N GLN A 505 -11.99 -36.49 -1.91
CA GLN A 505 -11.84 -36.84 -0.49
C GLN A 505 -12.96 -36.25 0.39
N ASN A 506 -13.66 -35.23 -0.08
CA ASN A 506 -14.78 -34.61 0.63
C ASN A 506 -16.18 -35.12 0.17
N LEU A 507 -16.20 -36.11 -0.74
CA LEU A 507 -17.37 -36.93 -1.12
C LEU A 507 -17.43 -38.22 -0.30
#